data_b3b0057c3b91462e970b35135b8c1e52
#
_entry.id   b3b0057c3b91462e970b35135b8c1e52
#
_cell.length_a   1.000
_cell.length_b   1.000
_cell.length_c   1.000
_cell.angle_alpha   90.00
_cell.angle_beta   90.00
_cell.angle_gamma   90.00
#
_symmetry.space_group_name_H-M   'P 1'
#
loop_
_entity.id
_entity.type
_entity.pdbx_description
1 polymer ?
#
loop_
_entity_poly.entity_id
_entity_poly.type
_entity_poly.pdbx_seq_one_letter_code
_entity_poly.pdbx_strand_id
1 'polypeptide(L)'
;MVMKKYLFIILTIVCSSSAADNGSQSEKDHFTLWNSCEALTVLQDYVKDVTDPNSKNFIKEEDRIATFDMDGTFIGELYPTYFEYNLLEYRVLDDESYKYIAPDDVKETAQQIRDFVRNGTPLPDHFDMKHAHAAAKAYEGMSLKEFDAYVKAYAAKPAYGFQGMTYGESFYKPMLQVFDYLKDHGFTYYVVSGSDRFICRTLVEPLGISPSRVIGMDVGLRSNKQGEETGVNYTMEKDEYLVRTGELIIKNLKTNKVLQIAQEIGKVPVLSFGNSSGDCAMHNYCLQNPYRCAAFMLIADDEERDYANREKALKLGAQWREAGYYVISMRDDFKTIYGEGVSLIHHQTR
;
A
#
# COMPACT_ATOMS: atom_id res chain seq x y z
N MET A 1 -76.96 -23.76 28.44
CA MET A 1 -76.27 -22.47 28.20
C MET A 1 -75.21 -22.33 29.31
N VAL A 2 -73.96 -22.68 28.98
CA VAL A 2 -72.87 -22.84 29.95
C VAL A 2 -71.98 -21.63 29.83
N MET A 3 -71.92 -20.78 30.81
CA MET A 3 -71.00 -19.65 30.90
C MET A 3 -69.59 -20.15 31.28
N LYS A 4 -68.62 -19.96 30.41
CA LYS A 4 -67.20 -20.15 30.71
C LYS A 4 -66.64 -18.93 31.42
N LYS A 5 -66.21 -19.12 32.68
CA LYS A 5 -65.43 -18.14 33.44
C LYS A 5 -64.00 -18.11 32.94
N TYR A 6 -63.51 -16.95 32.49
CA TYR A 6 -62.12 -16.70 32.24
C TYR A 6 -61.42 -16.25 33.52
N LEU A 7 -60.41 -17.01 33.92
CA LEU A 7 -59.53 -16.70 35.05
C LEU A 7 -58.35 -15.87 34.49
N PHE A 8 -58.26 -14.58 34.89
CA PHE A 8 -57.09 -13.74 34.59
C PHE A 8 -56.01 -14.03 35.63
N ILE A 9 -54.89 -14.62 35.17
CA ILE A 9 -53.69 -14.74 35.97
C ILE A 9 -52.83 -13.49 35.68
N ILE A 10 -52.70 -12.63 36.71
CA ILE A 10 -51.77 -11.49 36.67
C ILE A 10 -50.38 -12.01 36.99
N LEU A 11 -49.51 -12.04 35.94
CA LEU A 11 -48.11 -12.40 36.08
C LEU A 11 -47.34 -11.12 36.47
N THR A 12 -46.94 -11.01 37.72
CA THR A 12 -46.07 -9.92 38.20
C THR A 12 -44.66 -10.20 37.73
N ILE A 13 -44.19 -9.44 36.71
CA ILE A 13 -42.80 -9.46 36.30
C ILE A 13 -42.00 -8.63 37.30
N VAL A 14 -41.18 -9.31 38.10
CA VAL A 14 -40.15 -8.68 38.92
C VAL A 14 -38.97 -8.38 37.99
N CYS A 15 -38.81 -7.11 37.59
CA CYS A 15 -37.61 -6.63 36.97
C CYS A 15 -36.46 -6.61 38.00
N SER A 16 -35.64 -7.64 38.01
CA SER A 16 -34.33 -7.58 38.63
C SER A 16 -33.43 -6.75 37.74
N SER A 17 -33.09 -5.53 38.12
CA SER A 17 -32.03 -4.73 37.52
C SER A 17 -30.70 -5.41 37.82
N SER A 18 -30.21 -6.19 36.86
CA SER A 18 -28.80 -6.57 36.84
C SER A 18 -28.01 -5.30 36.53
N ALA A 19 -27.26 -4.81 37.52
CA ALA A 19 -26.20 -3.84 37.25
C ALA A 19 -25.27 -4.43 36.17
N ALA A 20 -25.21 -3.79 35.02
CA ALA A 20 -24.21 -4.12 34.02
C ALA A 20 -22.85 -3.86 34.65
N ASP A 21 -22.13 -4.93 34.87
CA ASP A 21 -20.70 -4.90 35.20
C ASP A 21 -20.01 -4.27 34.00
N ASN A 22 -19.68 -2.99 34.10
CA ASN A 22 -18.78 -2.29 33.15
C ASN A 22 -17.38 -2.84 33.39
N GLY A 23 -17.16 -4.09 33.01
CA GLY A 23 -15.84 -4.63 32.85
C GLY A 23 -15.15 -3.77 31.82
N SER A 24 -14.16 -2.99 32.24
CA SER A 24 -13.21 -2.33 31.35
C SER A 24 -12.63 -3.39 30.42
N GLN A 25 -13.12 -3.47 29.17
CA GLN A 25 -12.38 -4.16 28.13
C GLN A 25 -11.01 -3.50 28.13
N SER A 26 -9.96 -4.28 28.45
CA SER A 26 -8.59 -3.81 28.29
C SER A 26 -8.43 -3.36 26.85
N GLU A 27 -8.12 -2.10 26.65
CA GLU A 27 -7.88 -1.53 25.33
C GLU A 27 -6.85 -2.42 24.62
N LYS A 28 -7.21 -2.95 23.44
CA LYS A 28 -6.35 -3.85 22.66
C LYS A 28 -5.05 -3.13 22.38
N ASP A 29 -3.93 -3.66 22.84
CA ASP A 29 -2.61 -3.12 22.46
C ASP A 29 -2.33 -3.43 21.00
N HIS A 30 -2.57 -2.44 20.14
CA HIS A 30 -2.38 -2.56 18.70
C HIS A 30 -0.91 -2.49 18.29
N PHE A 31 -0.04 -1.90 19.12
CA PHE A 31 1.30 -1.49 18.72
C PHE A 31 2.42 -2.28 19.40
N THR A 32 2.23 -3.58 19.53
CA THR A 32 3.19 -4.49 20.19
C THR A 32 4.56 -4.53 19.51
N LEU A 33 4.63 -4.19 18.20
CA LEU A 33 5.85 -4.16 17.40
C LEU A 33 6.51 -2.77 17.29
N TRP A 34 5.98 -1.79 18.01
CA TRP A 34 6.52 -0.43 18.08
C TRP A 34 7.26 -0.20 19.39
N ASN A 35 8.27 0.64 19.34
CA ASN A 35 8.81 1.34 20.50
C ASN A 35 7.98 2.58 20.79
N SER A 36 8.07 3.12 22.01
CA SER A 36 7.48 4.44 22.30
C SER A 36 8.21 5.52 21.50
N CYS A 37 7.47 6.26 20.68
CA CYS A 37 8.03 7.31 19.83
C CYS A 37 7.02 8.44 19.60
N GLU A 38 7.51 9.57 19.09
CA GLU A 38 6.69 10.74 18.79
C GLU A 38 5.59 10.43 17.77
N ALA A 39 5.96 9.79 16.65
CA ALA A 39 5.03 9.51 15.57
C ALA A 39 3.85 8.63 16.03
N LEU A 40 4.13 7.60 16.85
CA LEU A 40 3.11 6.73 17.41
C LEU A 40 2.19 7.51 18.38
N THR A 41 2.77 8.31 19.26
CA THR A 41 2.00 9.14 20.20
C THR A 41 1.08 10.10 19.46
N VAL A 42 1.59 10.77 18.44
CA VAL A 42 0.80 11.69 17.61
C VAL A 42 -0.34 10.95 16.88
N LEU A 43 -0.07 9.77 16.32
CA LEU A 43 -1.11 8.96 15.66
C LEU A 43 -2.22 8.57 16.63
N GLN A 44 -1.87 8.08 17.82
CA GLN A 44 -2.84 7.67 18.84
C GLN A 44 -3.66 8.86 19.35
N ASP A 45 -3.01 9.98 19.66
CA ASP A 45 -3.69 11.21 20.09
C ASP A 45 -4.60 11.78 19.01
N TYR A 46 -4.16 11.73 17.75
CA TYR A 46 -4.96 12.13 16.60
C TYR A 46 -6.23 11.27 16.50
N VAL A 47 -6.07 9.95 16.43
CA VAL A 47 -7.19 9.03 16.26
C VAL A 47 -8.19 9.17 17.42
N LYS A 48 -7.70 9.20 18.66
CA LYS A 48 -8.54 9.40 19.84
C LYS A 48 -9.36 10.70 19.78
N ASP A 49 -8.74 11.80 19.37
CA ASP A 49 -9.40 13.10 19.29
C ASP A 49 -10.47 13.15 18.19
N VAL A 50 -10.15 12.64 17.00
CA VAL A 50 -11.09 12.73 15.85
C VAL A 50 -12.20 11.68 15.89
N THR A 51 -12.08 10.67 16.76
CA THR A 51 -13.12 9.64 16.92
C THR A 51 -14.01 9.87 18.13
N ASP A 52 -13.63 10.75 19.07
CA ASP A 52 -14.46 11.12 20.23
C ASP A 52 -15.63 12.02 19.79
N PRO A 53 -16.89 11.57 19.93
CA PRO A 53 -18.07 12.39 19.57
C PRO A 53 -18.18 13.72 20.35
N ASN A 54 -17.49 13.85 21.48
CA ASN A 54 -17.50 15.06 22.30
C ASN A 54 -16.34 16.02 21.93
N SER A 55 -15.40 15.58 21.10
CA SER A 55 -14.31 16.44 20.65
C SER A 55 -14.79 17.47 19.61
N LYS A 56 -14.26 18.67 19.70
CA LYS A 56 -14.45 19.71 18.66
C LYS A 56 -13.87 19.30 17.30
N ASN A 57 -12.96 18.32 17.29
CA ASN A 57 -12.29 17.80 16.12
C ASN A 57 -12.91 16.49 15.61
N PHE A 58 -14.08 16.09 16.14
CA PHE A 58 -14.76 14.88 15.71
C PHE A 58 -14.95 14.84 14.19
N ILE A 59 -14.56 13.74 13.59
CA ILE A 59 -14.76 13.46 12.17
C ILE A 59 -15.71 12.27 12.04
N LYS A 60 -16.74 12.41 11.22
CA LYS A 60 -17.64 11.30 10.92
C LYS A 60 -16.90 10.16 10.25
N GLU A 61 -17.30 8.92 10.50
CA GLU A 61 -16.65 7.73 9.96
C GLU A 61 -16.53 7.76 8.44
N GLU A 62 -17.53 8.24 7.73
CA GLU A 62 -17.53 8.38 6.25
C GLU A 62 -16.47 9.34 5.72
N ASP A 63 -15.91 10.23 6.55
CA ASP A 63 -14.87 11.21 6.21
C ASP A 63 -13.49 10.84 6.78
N ARG A 64 -13.40 9.74 7.55
CA ARG A 64 -12.12 9.22 8.08
C ARG A 64 -11.36 8.47 6.99
N ILE A 65 -10.79 9.20 6.05
CA ILE A 65 -10.03 8.63 4.92
C ILE A 65 -8.54 8.74 5.19
N ALA A 66 -7.83 7.62 5.09
CA ALA A 66 -6.38 7.55 5.15
C ALA A 66 -5.81 7.08 3.80
N THR A 67 -4.70 7.67 3.35
CA THR A 67 -3.98 7.24 2.15
C THR A 67 -2.58 6.75 2.52
N PHE A 68 -2.17 5.65 1.90
CA PHE A 68 -0.86 5.04 2.10
C PHE A 68 -0.17 4.88 0.75
N ASP A 69 1.06 5.37 0.63
CA ASP A 69 1.95 4.80 -0.38
C ASP A 69 2.25 3.34 -0.04
N MET A 70 2.78 2.57 -0.99
CA MET A 70 3.01 1.14 -0.82
C MET A 70 4.49 0.82 -0.57
N ASP A 71 5.30 1.02 -1.61
CA ASP A 71 6.71 0.65 -1.60
C ASP A 71 7.51 1.58 -0.68
N GLY A 72 8.20 1.03 0.33
CA GLY A 72 8.92 1.80 1.34
C GLY A 72 8.03 2.41 2.44
N THR A 73 6.70 2.21 2.37
CA THR A 73 5.75 2.68 3.39
C THR A 73 5.21 1.54 4.25
N PHE A 74 4.83 0.42 3.63
CA PHE A 74 4.44 -0.81 4.34
C PHE A 74 4.89 -2.10 3.64
N ILE A 75 5.52 -1.98 2.47
CA ILE A 75 6.22 -3.05 1.75
C ILE A 75 7.66 -2.61 1.53
N GLY A 76 8.63 -3.53 1.62
CA GLY A 76 10.05 -3.27 1.42
C GLY A 76 10.34 -2.70 0.02
N GLU A 77 11.02 -1.56 -0.02
CA GLU A 77 11.39 -0.86 -1.26
C GLU A 77 12.79 -1.24 -1.74
N LEU A 78 13.74 -1.34 -0.81
CA LEU A 78 15.16 -1.37 -1.11
C LEU A 78 15.77 -2.79 -1.14
N TYR A 79 14.99 -3.86 -1.24
CA TYR A 79 15.45 -5.24 -1.19
C TYR A 79 15.46 -5.99 -2.54
N PRO A 80 16.42 -5.86 -3.38
CA PRO A 80 17.42 -4.81 -3.58
C PRO A 80 16.88 -3.58 -4.30
N THR A 81 15.63 -3.61 -4.78
CA THR A 81 14.88 -2.53 -5.41
C THR A 81 13.40 -2.87 -5.43
N TYR A 82 12.56 -1.97 -5.94
CA TYR A 82 11.11 -2.16 -6.03
C TYR A 82 10.71 -3.52 -6.60
N PHE A 83 9.67 -4.11 -6.04
CA PHE A 83 9.11 -5.36 -6.57
C PHE A 83 8.84 -5.29 -8.08
N GLU A 84 8.25 -4.19 -8.54
CA GLU A 84 7.93 -3.97 -9.95
C GLU A 84 9.17 -3.97 -10.84
N TYR A 85 10.31 -3.42 -10.36
CA TYR A 85 11.59 -3.44 -11.08
C TYR A 85 12.15 -4.86 -11.17
N ASN A 86 12.16 -5.58 -10.05
CA ASN A 86 12.61 -6.98 -10.02
C ASN A 86 11.76 -7.87 -10.93
N LEU A 87 10.44 -7.65 -10.95
CA LEU A 87 9.51 -8.40 -11.79
C LEU A 87 9.78 -8.16 -13.29
N LEU A 88 10.04 -6.90 -13.69
CA LEU A 88 10.40 -6.56 -15.07
C LEU A 88 11.75 -7.17 -15.45
N GLU A 89 12.76 -7.06 -14.59
CA GLU A 89 14.08 -7.69 -14.81
C GLU A 89 13.92 -9.18 -15.10
N TYR A 90 13.21 -9.89 -14.23
CA TYR A 90 12.95 -11.31 -14.38
C TYR A 90 12.19 -11.64 -15.68
N ARG A 91 11.10 -10.92 -15.97
CA ARG A 91 10.28 -11.12 -17.18
C ARG A 91 11.11 -11.04 -18.44
N VAL A 92 11.98 -10.05 -18.52
CA VAL A 92 12.68 -9.68 -19.75
C VAL A 92 13.99 -10.45 -19.93
N LEU A 93 14.68 -10.78 -18.84
CA LEU A 93 16.02 -11.35 -18.93
C LEU A 93 16.09 -12.84 -18.54
N ASP A 94 15.13 -13.34 -17.75
CA ASP A 94 15.20 -14.70 -17.22
C ASP A 94 13.99 -15.58 -17.59
N ASP A 95 12.82 -14.99 -17.91
CA ASP A 95 11.62 -15.75 -18.27
C ASP A 95 11.75 -16.33 -19.69
N GLU A 96 11.89 -17.65 -19.79
CA GLU A 96 12.03 -18.38 -21.05
C GLU A 96 10.91 -18.13 -22.05
N SER A 97 9.72 -17.77 -21.57
CA SER A 97 8.55 -17.50 -22.41
C SER A 97 8.59 -16.14 -23.10
N TYR A 98 9.45 -15.22 -22.66
CA TYR A 98 9.47 -13.83 -23.14
C TYR A 98 10.83 -13.29 -23.52
N LYS A 99 11.90 -13.70 -22.85
CA LYS A 99 13.26 -13.10 -23.01
C LYS A 99 13.78 -13.04 -24.45
N TYR A 100 13.37 -13.98 -25.30
CA TYR A 100 13.82 -14.03 -26.69
C TYR A 100 13.05 -13.09 -27.62
N ILE A 101 11.82 -12.74 -27.25
CA ILE A 101 10.94 -11.89 -28.05
C ILE A 101 10.80 -10.48 -27.51
N ALA A 102 11.39 -10.19 -26.33
CA ALA A 102 11.33 -8.87 -25.73
C ALA A 102 11.95 -7.81 -26.66
N PRO A 103 11.32 -6.65 -26.84
CA PRO A 103 11.85 -5.54 -27.61
C PRO A 103 13.17 -5.01 -27.03
N ASP A 104 14.02 -4.43 -27.88
CA ASP A 104 15.36 -4.00 -27.49
C ASP A 104 15.33 -2.88 -26.42
N ASP A 105 14.40 -1.93 -26.53
CA ASP A 105 14.18 -0.87 -25.55
C ASP A 105 13.76 -1.41 -24.17
N VAL A 106 12.96 -2.46 -24.15
CA VAL A 106 12.54 -3.15 -22.92
C VAL A 106 13.71 -3.94 -22.33
N LYS A 107 14.51 -4.62 -23.17
CA LYS A 107 15.73 -5.32 -22.74
C LYS A 107 16.76 -4.38 -22.14
N GLU A 108 16.99 -3.23 -22.78
CA GLU A 108 17.91 -2.21 -22.27
C GLU A 108 17.47 -1.73 -20.88
N THR A 109 16.16 -1.47 -20.69
CA THR A 109 15.61 -1.04 -19.40
C THR A 109 15.82 -2.11 -18.31
N ALA A 110 15.51 -3.37 -18.62
CA ALA A 110 15.71 -4.49 -17.70
C ALA A 110 17.21 -4.71 -17.37
N GLN A 111 18.10 -4.53 -18.35
CA GLN A 111 19.54 -4.62 -18.11
C GLN A 111 20.04 -3.50 -17.19
N GLN A 112 19.53 -2.29 -17.32
CA GLN A 112 19.86 -1.18 -16.42
C GLN A 112 19.43 -1.47 -14.97
N ILE A 113 18.26 -2.10 -14.77
CA ILE A 113 17.84 -2.57 -13.44
C ILE A 113 18.82 -3.61 -12.91
N ARG A 114 19.18 -4.61 -13.72
CA ARG A 114 20.14 -5.66 -13.35
C ARG A 114 21.49 -5.09 -12.93
N ASP A 115 22.00 -4.14 -13.71
CA ASP A 115 23.29 -3.49 -13.44
C ASP A 115 23.23 -2.64 -12.16
N PHE A 116 22.10 -1.95 -11.90
CA PHE A 116 21.87 -1.24 -10.66
C PHE A 116 21.89 -2.21 -9.46
N VAL A 117 21.11 -3.29 -9.53
CA VAL A 117 20.97 -4.26 -8.43
C VAL A 117 22.26 -5.03 -8.16
N ARG A 118 22.97 -5.44 -9.20
CA ARG A 118 24.15 -6.35 -9.06
C ARG A 118 25.48 -5.63 -8.98
N ASN A 119 25.60 -4.49 -9.64
CA ASN A 119 26.86 -3.79 -9.82
C ASN A 119 26.87 -2.41 -9.17
N GLY A 120 25.73 -1.95 -8.60
CA GLY A 120 25.61 -0.61 -8.05
C GLY A 120 25.66 0.51 -9.10
N THR A 121 25.47 0.19 -10.39
CA THR A 121 25.47 1.19 -11.47
C THR A 121 24.27 2.13 -11.29
N PRO A 122 24.46 3.45 -11.18
CA PRO A 122 23.34 4.38 -11.00
C PRO A 122 22.33 4.30 -12.16
N LEU A 123 21.05 4.36 -11.83
CA LEU A 123 19.99 4.46 -12.83
C LEU A 123 20.01 5.86 -13.47
N PRO A 124 19.67 5.98 -14.76
CA PRO A 124 19.57 7.27 -15.44
C PRO A 124 18.51 8.19 -14.83
N ASP A 125 18.62 9.49 -15.10
CA ASP A 125 17.57 10.45 -14.74
C ASP A 125 16.23 10.06 -15.39
N HIS A 126 15.14 10.28 -14.67
CA HIS A 126 13.77 9.94 -15.12
C HIS A 126 13.56 8.45 -15.44
N PHE A 127 14.36 7.58 -14.83
CA PHE A 127 14.25 6.14 -15.06
C PHE A 127 12.87 5.57 -14.71
N ASP A 128 12.17 6.16 -13.73
CA ASP A 128 10.80 5.83 -13.35
C ASP A 128 9.83 5.83 -14.55
N MET A 129 9.96 6.81 -15.46
CA MET A 129 9.15 6.86 -16.68
C MET A 129 9.58 5.83 -17.71
N LYS A 130 10.90 5.64 -17.90
CA LYS A 130 11.45 4.60 -18.80
C LYS A 130 10.98 3.22 -18.36
N HIS A 131 11.08 2.95 -17.06
CA HIS A 131 10.59 1.71 -16.46
C HIS A 131 9.08 1.53 -16.68
N ALA A 132 8.26 2.56 -16.41
CA ALA A 132 6.82 2.48 -16.55
C ALA A 132 6.37 2.10 -17.98
N HIS A 133 6.98 2.69 -19.00
CA HIS A 133 6.73 2.32 -20.39
C HIS A 133 7.16 0.88 -20.70
N ALA A 134 8.35 0.48 -20.25
CA ALA A 134 8.86 -0.88 -20.44
C ALA A 134 7.96 -1.93 -19.72
N ALA A 135 7.53 -1.64 -18.50
CA ALA A 135 6.64 -2.51 -17.73
C ALA A 135 5.25 -2.65 -18.38
N ALA A 136 4.67 -1.55 -18.88
CA ALA A 136 3.42 -1.63 -19.64
C ALA A 136 3.56 -2.57 -20.84
N LYS A 137 4.64 -2.41 -21.64
CA LYS A 137 4.91 -3.15 -22.88
C LYS A 137 5.28 -4.62 -22.63
N ALA A 138 6.01 -4.93 -21.56
CA ALA A 138 6.49 -6.30 -21.27
C ALA A 138 5.35 -7.29 -20.99
N TYR A 139 4.18 -6.81 -20.62
CA TYR A 139 3.00 -7.62 -20.31
C TYR A 139 1.84 -7.38 -21.26
N GLU A 140 2.10 -6.80 -22.44
CA GLU A 140 1.12 -6.63 -23.50
C GLU A 140 0.50 -7.97 -23.91
N GLY A 141 -0.82 -7.98 -24.11
CA GLY A 141 -1.60 -9.14 -24.51
C GLY A 141 -1.98 -10.08 -23.36
N MET A 142 -1.39 -9.96 -22.17
CA MET A 142 -1.83 -10.74 -21.02
C MET A 142 -3.23 -10.30 -20.57
N SER A 143 -4.11 -11.28 -20.29
CA SER A 143 -5.34 -11.01 -19.56
C SER A 143 -5.02 -10.60 -18.12
N LEU A 144 -5.96 -9.91 -17.46
CA LEU A 144 -5.78 -9.54 -16.05
C LEU A 144 -5.59 -10.76 -15.16
N LYS A 145 -6.23 -11.89 -15.47
CA LYS A 145 -6.09 -13.16 -14.75
C LYS A 145 -4.70 -13.79 -14.94
N GLU A 146 -4.17 -13.78 -16.15
CA GLU A 146 -2.81 -14.28 -16.44
C GLU A 146 -1.76 -13.41 -15.78
N PHE A 147 -1.94 -12.10 -15.81
CA PHE A 147 -1.03 -11.16 -15.15
C PHE A 147 -1.03 -11.34 -13.63
N ASP A 148 -2.20 -11.45 -12.99
CA ASP A 148 -2.32 -11.74 -11.55
C ASP A 148 -1.59 -13.05 -11.18
N ALA A 149 -1.82 -14.13 -11.94
CA ALA A 149 -1.14 -15.39 -11.72
C ALA A 149 0.37 -15.29 -11.89
N TYR A 150 0.84 -14.49 -12.86
CA TYR A 150 2.26 -14.23 -13.09
C TYR A 150 2.90 -13.47 -11.92
N VAL A 151 2.25 -12.42 -11.43
CA VAL A 151 2.70 -11.65 -10.26
C VAL A 151 2.76 -12.56 -9.01
N LYS A 152 1.73 -13.35 -8.75
CA LYS A 152 1.68 -14.31 -7.63
C LYS A 152 2.82 -15.34 -7.69
N ALA A 153 3.07 -15.89 -8.88
CA ALA A 153 4.14 -16.85 -9.07
C ALA A 153 5.53 -16.24 -8.82
N TYR A 154 5.73 -14.99 -9.19
CA TYR A 154 6.97 -14.29 -8.90
C TYR A 154 7.07 -13.90 -7.41
N ALA A 155 5.99 -13.40 -6.82
CA ALA A 155 5.94 -13.02 -5.40
C ALA A 155 6.27 -14.19 -4.47
N ALA A 156 6.00 -15.43 -4.87
CA ALA A 156 6.33 -16.63 -4.12
C ALA A 156 7.83 -17.01 -4.17
N LYS A 157 8.65 -16.35 -4.99
CA LYS A 157 10.09 -16.62 -5.06
C LYS A 157 10.80 -16.02 -3.83
N PRO A 158 11.92 -16.66 -3.38
CA PRO A 158 12.77 -16.09 -2.33
C PRO A 158 13.21 -14.67 -2.68
N ALA A 159 13.08 -13.74 -1.75
CA ALA A 159 13.52 -12.37 -1.92
C ALA A 159 15.05 -12.31 -1.98
N TYR A 160 15.59 -11.71 -3.05
CA TYR A 160 17.02 -11.54 -3.20
C TYR A 160 17.58 -10.66 -2.09
N GLY A 161 18.67 -11.11 -1.46
CA GLY A 161 19.31 -10.38 -0.37
C GLY A 161 18.70 -10.60 1.03
N PHE A 162 17.67 -11.44 1.13
CA PHE A 162 17.10 -11.85 2.42
C PHE A 162 17.08 -13.37 2.59
N GLN A 163 17.22 -13.81 3.84
CA GLN A 163 16.95 -15.18 4.25
C GLN A 163 15.60 -15.22 4.98
N GLY A 164 14.81 -16.24 4.70
CA GLY A 164 13.54 -16.48 5.41
C GLY A 164 12.35 -15.64 4.93
N MET A 165 12.43 -15.02 3.74
CA MET A 165 11.37 -14.19 3.19
C MET A 165 11.22 -14.40 1.68
N THR A 166 9.99 -14.42 1.17
CA THR A 166 9.68 -14.27 -0.26
C THR A 166 9.40 -12.82 -0.62
N TYR A 167 9.41 -12.49 -1.91
CA TYR A 167 9.07 -11.14 -2.35
C TYR A 167 7.67 -10.68 -1.90
N GLY A 168 6.69 -11.59 -1.86
CA GLY A 168 5.32 -11.30 -1.44
C GLY A 168 5.11 -11.18 0.07
N GLU A 169 6.14 -11.47 0.88
CA GLU A 169 6.08 -11.40 2.35
C GLU A 169 6.76 -10.16 2.94
N SER A 170 7.30 -9.28 2.09
CA SER A 170 8.12 -8.13 2.49
C SER A 170 7.34 -6.99 3.16
N PHE A 171 6.34 -7.31 3.96
CA PHE A 171 5.56 -6.32 4.69
C PHE A 171 6.30 -5.82 5.94
N TYR A 172 6.33 -4.52 6.15
CA TYR A 172 6.74 -3.91 7.42
C TYR A 172 5.69 -4.20 8.49
N LYS A 173 5.95 -5.21 9.31
CA LYS A 173 4.97 -5.72 10.29
C LYS A 173 4.42 -4.66 11.24
N PRO A 174 5.22 -3.66 11.72
CA PRO A 174 4.68 -2.57 12.53
C PRO A 174 3.64 -1.72 11.77
N MET A 175 3.83 -1.50 10.47
CA MET A 175 2.87 -0.72 9.68
C MET A 175 1.55 -1.46 9.46
N LEU A 176 1.55 -2.80 9.46
CA LEU A 176 0.29 -3.56 9.42
C LEU A 176 -0.55 -3.32 10.69
N GLN A 177 0.09 -3.07 11.84
CA GLN A 177 -0.61 -2.70 13.07
C GLN A 177 -1.29 -1.33 12.96
N VAL A 178 -0.76 -0.42 12.13
CA VAL A 178 -1.43 0.86 11.83
C VAL A 178 -2.74 0.62 11.06
N PHE A 179 -2.73 -0.29 10.07
CA PHE A 179 -3.97 -0.64 9.36
C PHE A 179 -5.04 -1.22 10.30
N ASP A 180 -4.65 -2.16 11.16
CA ASP A 180 -5.58 -2.76 12.13
C ASP A 180 -6.14 -1.71 13.09
N TYR A 181 -5.28 -0.82 13.61
CA TYR A 181 -5.67 0.26 14.50
C TYR A 181 -6.66 1.23 13.83
N LEU A 182 -6.35 1.69 12.63
CA LEU A 182 -7.23 2.59 11.88
C LEU A 182 -8.57 1.94 11.55
N LYS A 183 -8.56 0.67 11.15
CA LYS A 183 -9.78 -0.09 10.87
C LYS A 183 -10.67 -0.22 12.10
N ASP A 184 -10.09 -0.57 13.27
CA ASP A 184 -10.82 -0.71 14.52
C ASP A 184 -11.43 0.64 15.00
N HIS A 185 -10.91 1.78 14.47
CA HIS A 185 -11.41 3.13 14.74
C HIS A 185 -12.25 3.75 13.60
N GLY A 186 -12.76 2.91 12.68
CA GLY A 186 -13.66 3.34 11.62
C GLY A 186 -13.02 4.15 10.50
N PHE A 187 -11.72 4.01 10.28
CA PHE A 187 -11.08 4.62 9.11
C PHE A 187 -11.20 3.73 7.88
N THR A 188 -11.46 4.36 6.74
CA THR A 188 -11.27 3.75 5.42
C THR A 188 -9.92 4.16 4.89
N TYR A 189 -9.06 3.18 4.58
CA TYR A 189 -7.74 3.45 4.00
C TYR A 189 -7.64 2.98 2.55
N TYR A 190 -6.85 3.71 1.78
CA TYR A 190 -6.55 3.47 0.38
C TYR A 190 -5.04 3.35 0.18
N VAL A 191 -4.63 2.41 -0.67
CA VAL A 191 -3.26 2.31 -1.16
C VAL A 191 -3.15 3.19 -2.41
N VAL A 192 -2.17 4.09 -2.45
CA VAL A 192 -1.93 5.06 -3.53
C VAL A 192 -0.47 4.96 -3.97
N SER A 193 -0.19 4.00 -4.84
CA SER A 193 1.17 3.61 -5.23
C SER A 193 1.59 4.16 -6.59
N GLY A 194 2.89 4.36 -6.77
CA GLY A 194 3.51 4.60 -8.07
C GLY A 194 3.67 3.35 -8.93
N SER A 195 3.56 2.16 -8.34
CA SER A 195 3.63 0.86 -9.02
C SER A 195 2.33 0.52 -9.75
N ASP A 196 2.42 -0.44 -10.70
CA ASP A 196 1.27 -0.91 -11.47
C ASP A 196 0.11 -1.34 -10.55
N ARG A 197 -1.09 -0.81 -10.81
CA ARG A 197 -2.30 -1.06 -10.02
C ARG A 197 -2.59 -2.54 -9.81
N PHE A 198 -2.38 -3.37 -10.82
CA PHE A 198 -2.66 -4.80 -10.75
C PHE A 198 -1.59 -5.55 -9.95
N ILE A 199 -0.32 -5.12 -10.00
CA ILE A 199 0.72 -5.60 -9.09
C ILE A 199 0.34 -5.25 -7.65
N CYS A 200 0.00 -3.99 -7.38
CA CYS A 200 -0.40 -3.55 -6.06
C CYS A 200 -1.57 -4.37 -5.51
N ARG A 201 -2.63 -4.58 -6.32
CA ARG A 201 -3.80 -5.38 -5.94
C ARG A 201 -3.43 -6.81 -5.55
N THR A 202 -2.56 -7.44 -6.33
CA THR A 202 -2.08 -8.80 -6.06
C THR A 202 -1.27 -8.87 -4.77
N LEU A 203 -0.35 -7.91 -4.55
CA LEU A 203 0.51 -7.90 -3.38
C LEU A 203 -0.25 -7.62 -2.07
N VAL A 204 -1.30 -6.79 -2.09
CA VAL A 204 -2.06 -6.45 -0.88
C VAL A 204 -3.26 -7.37 -0.63
N GLU A 205 -3.56 -8.30 -1.53
CA GLU A 205 -4.64 -9.29 -1.37
C GLU A 205 -4.56 -10.06 -0.03
N PRO A 206 -3.37 -10.55 0.41
CA PRO A 206 -3.23 -11.26 1.68
C PRO A 206 -3.58 -10.41 2.92
N LEU A 207 -3.56 -9.07 2.80
CA LEU A 207 -3.95 -8.15 3.86
C LEU A 207 -5.46 -7.90 3.91
N GLY A 208 -6.24 -8.49 3.00
CA GLY A 208 -7.68 -8.28 2.90
C GLY A 208 -8.07 -6.87 2.44
N ILE A 209 -7.15 -6.15 1.80
CA ILE A 209 -7.43 -4.83 1.21
C ILE A 209 -8.23 -5.03 -0.08
N SER A 210 -9.42 -4.44 -0.15
CA SER A 210 -10.27 -4.54 -1.35
C SER A 210 -9.56 -3.95 -2.58
N PRO A 211 -9.61 -4.62 -3.75
CA PRO A 211 -9.08 -4.07 -5.00
C PRO A 211 -9.61 -2.67 -5.36
N SER A 212 -10.82 -2.33 -4.91
CA SER A 212 -11.42 -0.99 -5.09
C SER A 212 -10.75 0.10 -4.24
N ARG A 213 -9.88 -0.26 -3.28
CA ARG A 213 -9.11 0.66 -2.44
C ARG A 213 -7.65 0.75 -2.85
N VAL A 214 -7.32 0.29 -4.06
CA VAL A 214 -5.95 0.30 -4.59
C VAL A 214 -5.90 1.17 -5.84
N ILE A 215 -5.20 2.28 -5.72
CA ILE A 215 -4.90 3.25 -6.77
C ILE A 215 -3.42 3.09 -7.12
N GLY A 216 -3.11 2.93 -8.40
CA GLY A 216 -1.74 2.70 -8.85
C GLY A 216 -1.46 3.33 -10.20
N MET A 217 -0.30 3.05 -10.77
CA MET A 217 -0.01 3.32 -12.16
C MET A 217 -1.03 2.60 -13.06
N ASP A 218 -1.59 3.28 -14.03
CA ASP A 218 -2.55 2.70 -14.97
C ASP A 218 -1.91 2.41 -16.33
N VAL A 219 -2.33 1.27 -16.87
CA VAL A 219 -1.98 0.81 -18.21
C VAL A 219 -3.23 0.63 -19.06
N GLY A 220 -3.08 0.71 -20.35
CA GLY A 220 -4.18 0.51 -21.28
C GLY A 220 -4.78 -0.88 -21.18
N LEU A 221 -6.09 -0.96 -21.26
CA LEU A 221 -6.88 -2.19 -21.30
C LEU A 221 -7.83 -2.16 -22.49
N ARG A 222 -8.08 -3.34 -23.08
CA ARG A 222 -9.13 -3.55 -24.08
C ARG A 222 -9.75 -4.92 -23.95
N SER A 223 -10.90 -5.14 -24.58
CA SER A 223 -11.43 -6.49 -24.75
C SER A 223 -10.51 -7.31 -25.66
N ASN A 224 -10.37 -8.59 -25.37
CA ASN A 224 -9.51 -9.52 -26.14
C ASN A 224 -9.95 -9.66 -27.61
N LYS A 225 -11.19 -9.32 -27.96
CA LYS A 225 -11.71 -9.34 -29.35
C LYS A 225 -11.89 -7.96 -29.97
N GLN A 226 -11.65 -6.88 -29.23
CA GLN A 226 -11.87 -5.49 -29.69
C GLN A 226 -10.99 -5.09 -30.90
N GLY A 227 -9.79 -5.65 -31.02
CA GLY A 227 -8.85 -5.27 -32.10
C GLY A 227 -8.42 -3.81 -31.98
N GLU A 228 -8.43 -3.10 -33.12
CA GLU A 228 -8.06 -1.68 -33.22
C GLU A 228 -9.25 -0.72 -33.06
N GLU A 229 -10.45 -1.24 -32.84
CA GLU A 229 -11.64 -0.42 -32.67
C GLU A 229 -11.59 0.29 -31.30
N THR A 230 -12.07 1.55 -31.28
CA THR A 230 -12.10 2.31 -30.01
C THR A 230 -13.23 1.78 -29.12
N GLY A 231 -13.03 1.80 -27.79
CA GLY A 231 -14.03 1.35 -26.82
C GLY A 231 -15.38 2.11 -26.89
N VAL A 232 -15.41 3.32 -27.50
CA VAL A 232 -16.64 4.06 -27.73
C VAL A 232 -17.52 3.40 -28.80
N ASN A 233 -16.91 2.72 -29.76
CA ASN A 233 -17.60 2.07 -30.87
C ASN A 233 -17.78 0.56 -30.68
N TYR A 234 -17.06 -0.01 -29.69
CA TYR A 234 -17.05 -1.45 -29.43
C TYR A 234 -17.86 -1.78 -28.17
N THR A 235 -18.72 -2.77 -28.26
CA THR A 235 -19.47 -3.32 -27.13
C THR A 235 -18.89 -4.69 -26.77
N MET A 236 -18.27 -4.80 -25.60
CA MET A 236 -17.71 -6.03 -25.08
C MET A 236 -18.82 -7.07 -24.85
N GLU A 237 -18.64 -8.28 -25.37
CA GLU A 237 -19.56 -9.40 -25.21
C GLU A 237 -19.30 -10.19 -23.92
N LYS A 238 -20.27 -11.05 -23.53
CA LYS A 238 -20.24 -11.77 -22.24
C LYS A 238 -19.12 -12.82 -22.13
N ASP A 239 -18.63 -13.33 -23.23
CA ASP A 239 -17.56 -14.34 -23.32
C ASP A 239 -16.17 -13.73 -23.53
N GLU A 240 -16.07 -12.42 -23.47
CA GLU A 240 -14.82 -11.68 -23.61
C GLU A 240 -14.22 -11.31 -22.25
N TYR A 241 -12.94 -11.00 -22.27
CA TYR A 241 -12.20 -10.57 -21.09
C TYR A 241 -11.22 -9.44 -21.44
N LEU A 242 -10.75 -8.74 -20.40
CA LEU A 242 -9.81 -7.61 -20.57
C LEU A 242 -8.38 -8.14 -20.71
N VAL A 243 -7.65 -7.53 -21.65
CA VAL A 243 -6.21 -7.72 -21.87
C VAL A 243 -5.49 -6.38 -21.79
N ARG A 244 -4.21 -6.42 -21.43
CA ARG A 244 -3.30 -5.26 -21.39
C ARG A 244 -2.90 -4.88 -22.81
N THR A 245 -2.86 -3.56 -23.09
CA THR A 245 -2.51 -3.07 -24.45
C THR A 245 -1.04 -2.72 -24.61
N GLY A 246 -0.23 -2.78 -23.55
CA GLY A 246 1.16 -2.32 -23.58
C GLY A 246 1.34 -0.80 -23.50
N GLU A 247 0.25 -0.04 -23.39
CA GLU A 247 0.26 1.43 -23.26
C GLU A 247 0.32 1.85 -21.80
N LEU A 248 1.18 2.82 -21.48
CA LEU A 248 1.16 3.53 -20.20
C LEU A 248 0.12 4.64 -20.26
N ILE A 249 -0.88 4.61 -19.37
CA ILE A 249 -1.91 5.65 -19.27
C ILE A 249 -1.44 6.76 -18.33
N ILE A 250 -1.03 6.41 -17.11
CA ILE A 250 -0.54 7.37 -16.13
C ILE A 250 0.45 6.72 -15.17
N LYS A 251 1.61 7.34 -14.96
CA LYS A 251 2.52 7.03 -13.84
C LYS A 251 2.04 7.78 -12.61
N ASN A 252 1.61 7.06 -11.59
CA ASN A 252 0.95 7.62 -10.40
C ASN A 252 1.96 8.14 -9.37
N LEU A 253 2.70 9.18 -9.71
CA LEU A 253 3.70 9.83 -8.84
C LEU A 253 3.40 11.31 -8.63
N LYS A 254 3.83 11.86 -7.49
CA LYS A 254 3.71 13.29 -7.18
C LYS A 254 2.27 13.79 -7.33
N THR A 255 2.04 14.83 -8.13
CA THR A 255 0.71 15.42 -8.35
C THR A 255 -0.28 14.43 -8.97
N ASN A 256 0.20 13.44 -9.75
CA ASN A 256 -0.70 12.42 -10.30
C ASN A 256 -1.36 11.58 -9.20
N LYS A 257 -0.70 11.34 -8.04
CA LYS A 257 -1.35 10.71 -6.87
C LYS A 257 -2.56 11.54 -6.41
N VAL A 258 -2.43 12.86 -6.37
CA VAL A 258 -3.53 13.78 -5.99
C VAL A 258 -4.68 13.72 -7.00
N LEU A 259 -4.37 13.73 -8.30
CA LEU A 259 -5.39 13.63 -9.35
C LEU A 259 -6.18 12.34 -9.25
N GLN A 260 -5.49 11.22 -9.05
CA GLN A 260 -6.13 9.92 -8.90
C GLN A 260 -6.96 9.83 -7.60
N ILE A 261 -6.49 10.37 -6.48
CA ILE A 261 -7.27 10.47 -5.23
C ILE A 261 -8.55 11.25 -5.46
N ALA A 262 -8.46 12.41 -6.11
CA ALA A 262 -9.63 13.25 -6.39
C ALA A 262 -10.65 12.56 -7.31
N GLN A 263 -10.18 11.79 -8.31
CA GLN A 263 -11.05 11.09 -9.27
C GLN A 263 -11.69 9.82 -8.68
N GLU A 264 -10.94 9.03 -7.92
CA GLU A 264 -11.38 7.71 -7.49
C GLU A 264 -11.98 7.69 -6.07
N ILE A 265 -11.50 8.54 -5.17
CA ILE A 265 -12.03 8.63 -3.80
C ILE A 265 -13.08 9.75 -3.71
N GLY A 266 -12.87 10.89 -4.39
CA GLY A 266 -13.76 12.04 -4.38
C GLY A 266 -13.79 12.79 -3.04
N LYS A 267 -12.91 12.45 -2.09
CA LYS A 267 -12.75 13.11 -0.79
C LYS A 267 -11.27 13.40 -0.53
N VAL A 268 -10.99 14.49 0.19
CA VAL A 268 -9.65 14.81 0.66
C VAL A 268 -9.34 13.93 1.87
N PRO A 269 -8.22 13.18 1.90
CA PRO A 269 -7.85 12.37 3.04
C PRO A 269 -7.58 13.22 4.30
N VAL A 270 -7.72 12.63 5.48
CA VAL A 270 -7.38 13.25 6.77
C VAL A 270 -6.10 12.67 7.38
N LEU A 271 -5.65 11.53 6.87
CA LEU A 271 -4.35 10.91 7.18
C LEU A 271 -3.63 10.54 5.90
N SER A 272 -2.30 10.68 5.89
CA SER A 272 -1.47 10.31 4.76
C SER A 272 -0.14 9.74 5.22
N PHE A 273 0.28 8.62 4.63
CA PHE A 273 1.52 7.91 4.93
C PHE A 273 2.32 7.69 3.65
N GLY A 274 3.63 7.92 3.73
CA GLY A 274 4.54 7.77 2.59
C GLY A 274 5.98 7.67 3.05
N ASN A 275 6.93 7.62 2.10
CA ASN A 275 8.35 7.47 2.40
C ASN A 275 9.27 8.34 1.52
N SER A 276 8.74 8.94 0.47
CA SER A 276 9.57 9.59 -0.54
C SER A 276 9.04 10.96 -0.99
N SER A 277 9.84 11.70 -1.74
CA SER A 277 9.39 12.95 -2.35
C SER A 277 8.24 12.77 -3.35
N GLY A 278 8.02 11.53 -3.82
CA GLY A 278 6.85 11.16 -4.63
C GLY A 278 5.52 11.34 -3.92
N ASP A 279 5.53 11.34 -2.56
CA ASP A 279 4.35 11.38 -1.70
C ASP A 279 4.02 12.78 -1.19
N CYS A 280 4.97 13.73 -1.29
CA CYS A 280 4.77 15.08 -0.76
C CYS A 280 3.50 15.75 -1.27
N ALA A 281 3.16 15.55 -2.56
CA ALA A 281 1.93 16.12 -3.11
C ALA A 281 0.67 15.53 -2.45
N MET A 282 0.66 14.20 -2.19
CA MET A 282 -0.42 13.52 -1.47
C MET A 282 -0.52 14.00 -0.02
N HIS A 283 0.61 14.19 0.67
CA HIS A 283 0.66 14.75 2.01
C HIS A 283 0.13 16.18 2.06
N ASN A 284 0.60 17.04 1.15
CA ASN A 284 0.13 18.42 1.06
C ASN A 284 -1.36 18.50 0.76
N TYR A 285 -1.89 17.58 -0.07
CA TYR A 285 -3.32 17.51 -0.33
C TYR A 285 -4.12 17.09 0.92
N CYS A 286 -3.62 16.11 1.68
CA CYS A 286 -4.18 15.74 2.98
C CYS A 286 -4.20 16.95 3.94
N LEU A 287 -3.09 17.68 4.06
CA LEU A 287 -2.95 18.82 4.97
C LEU A 287 -3.81 20.05 4.58
N GLN A 288 -4.44 20.05 3.41
CA GLN A 288 -5.43 21.07 3.00
C GLN A 288 -6.84 20.75 3.51
N ASN A 289 -7.07 19.57 4.08
CA ASN A 289 -8.38 19.19 4.60
C ASN A 289 -8.80 20.15 5.72
N PRO A 290 -10.05 20.68 5.75
CA PRO A 290 -10.52 21.55 6.83
C PRO A 290 -10.65 20.86 8.19
N TYR A 291 -10.70 19.52 8.23
CA TYR A 291 -10.61 18.75 9.46
C TYR A 291 -9.19 18.74 10.02
N ARG A 292 -9.04 18.33 11.30
CA ARG A 292 -7.74 17.95 11.82
C ARG A 292 -7.14 16.84 10.96
N CYS A 293 -5.92 17.00 10.48
CA CYS A 293 -5.23 16.06 9.61
C CYS A 293 -3.77 15.88 10.03
N ALA A 294 -3.14 14.79 9.57
CA ALA A 294 -1.72 14.52 9.81
C ALA A 294 -1.11 13.74 8.64
N ALA A 295 0.18 13.99 8.39
CA ALA A 295 0.98 13.30 7.39
C ALA A 295 2.23 12.70 8.03
N PHE A 296 2.55 11.46 7.65
CA PHE A 296 3.65 10.66 8.20
C PHE A 296 4.60 10.21 7.10
N MET A 297 5.89 10.38 7.34
CA MET A 297 6.97 9.93 6.44
C MET A 297 7.82 8.87 7.11
N LEU A 298 7.89 7.70 6.52
CA LEU A 298 8.79 6.63 6.92
C LEU A 298 10.18 6.90 6.38
N ILE A 299 11.22 6.71 7.19
CA ILE A 299 12.62 6.75 6.72
C ILE A 299 13.28 5.38 6.87
N ALA A 300 13.91 4.92 5.79
CA ALA A 300 14.69 3.68 5.75
C ALA A 300 16.10 3.95 6.31
N ASP A 301 16.24 3.93 7.64
CA ASP A 301 17.47 4.26 8.38
C ASP A 301 18.09 3.07 9.13
N ASP A 302 17.59 1.84 8.87
CA ASP A 302 18.06 0.62 9.50
C ASP A 302 18.88 -0.24 8.54
N GLU A 303 20.19 -0.07 8.58
CA GLU A 303 21.15 -0.81 7.74
C GLU A 303 21.42 -2.25 8.23
N GLU A 304 20.91 -2.62 9.40
CA GLU A 304 21.11 -3.95 9.98
C GLU A 304 19.97 -4.92 9.58
N ARG A 305 18.74 -4.40 9.49
CA ARG A 305 17.54 -5.22 9.27
C ARG A 305 16.93 -5.03 7.87
N ASP A 306 17.33 -3.99 7.12
CA ASP A 306 16.85 -3.70 5.76
C ASP A 306 17.95 -3.06 4.90
N TYR A 307 17.72 -2.98 3.59
CA TYR A 307 18.53 -2.15 2.70
C TYR A 307 18.22 -0.68 2.98
N ALA A 308 19.21 0.03 3.48
CA ALA A 308 19.07 1.43 3.88
C ALA A 308 20.32 2.25 3.54
N ASN A 309 20.15 3.55 3.54
CA ASN A 309 21.24 4.51 3.61
C ASN A 309 20.91 5.49 4.74
N ARG A 310 21.48 5.25 5.90
CA ARG A 310 21.16 5.97 7.14
C ARG A 310 21.42 7.46 7.03
N GLU A 311 22.56 7.87 6.46
CA GLU A 311 22.90 9.29 6.29
C GLU A 311 21.87 10.02 5.44
N LYS A 312 21.52 9.45 4.28
CA LYS A 312 20.48 9.96 3.39
C LYS A 312 19.12 10.00 4.08
N ALA A 313 18.75 8.93 4.78
CA ALA A 313 17.48 8.81 5.48
C ALA A 313 17.30 9.87 6.57
N LEU A 314 18.33 10.09 7.41
CA LEU A 314 18.30 11.13 8.45
C LEU A 314 18.22 12.55 7.87
N LYS A 315 18.93 12.81 6.77
CA LYS A 315 18.83 14.09 6.05
C LYS A 315 17.41 14.33 5.51
N LEU A 316 16.83 13.33 4.90
CA LEU A 316 15.43 13.39 4.42
C LEU A 316 14.46 13.56 5.59
N GLY A 317 14.63 12.82 6.69
CA GLY A 317 13.81 12.97 7.89
C GLY A 317 13.81 14.37 8.47
N ALA A 318 14.97 15.06 8.47
CA ALA A 318 15.03 16.47 8.87
C ALA A 318 14.20 17.37 7.93
N GLN A 319 14.34 17.17 6.62
CA GLN A 319 13.56 17.92 5.61
C GLN A 319 12.05 17.68 5.75
N TRP A 320 11.63 16.43 6.04
CA TRP A 320 10.24 16.10 6.24
C TRP A 320 9.65 16.79 7.48
N ARG A 321 10.40 16.85 8.60
CA ARG A 321 9.97 17.58 9.79
C ARG A 321 9.83 19.10 9.52
N GLU A 322 10.76 19.68 8.77
CA GLU A 322 10.65 21.09 8.34
C GLU A 322 9.43 21.34 7.45
N ALA A 323 9.04 20.34 6.63
CA ALA A 323 7.83 20.40 5.82
C ALA A 323 6.53 20.18 6.63
N GLY A 324 6.61 19.89 7.93
CA GLY A 324 5.46 19.69 8.80
C GLY A 324 4.93 18.26 8.83
N TYR A 325 5.70 17.27 8.37
CA TYR A 325 5.34 15.86 8.44
C TYR A 325 5.95 15.19 9.67
N TYR A 326 5.25 14.24 10.26
CA TYR A 326 5.79 13.38 11.32
C TYR A 326 6.67 12.31 10.71
N VAL A 327 7.82 12.04 11.33
CA VAL A 327 8.78 11.06 10.80
C VAL A 327 8.77 9.80 11.63
N ILE A 328 8.67 8.66 10.94
CA ILE A 328 8.77 7.33 11.50
C ILE A 328 10.15 6.76 11.13
N SER A 329 10.96 6.41 12.12
CA SER A 329 12.26 5.76 11.94
C SER A 329 12.09 4.24 11.98
N MET A 330 12.46 3.55 10.91
CA MET A 330 12.42 2.08 10.91
C MET A 330 13.37 1.49 11.94
N ARG A 331 14.49 2.15 12.20
CA ARG A 331 15.51 1.70 13.17
C ARG A 331 15.06 1.88 14.60
N ASP A 332 14.59 3.09 14.95
CA ASP A 332 14.40 3.47 16.34
C ASP A 332 12.95 3.21 16.80
N ASP A 333 11.96 3.31 15.90
CA ASP A 333 10.55 3.20 16.25
C ASP A 333 10.01 1.76 16.11
N PHE A 334 10.69 0.88 15.34
CA PHE A 334 10.25 -0.49 15.12
C PHE A 334 11.07 -1.51 15.93
N LYS A 335 10.39 -2.41 16.62
CA LYS A 335 11.04 -3.57 17.28
C LYS A 335 11.50 -4.61 16.27
N THR A 336 10.80 -4.74 15.16
CA THR A 336 11.13 -5.61 14.02
C THR A 336 10.65 -4.96 12.74
N ILE A 337 11.22 -5.30 11.58
CA ILE A 337 10.73 -4.82 10.28
C ILE A 337 9.84 -5.89 9.65
N TYR A 338 10.40 -7.07 9.35
CA TYR A 338 9.72 -8.14 8.62
C TYR A 338 9.21 -9.29 9.50
N GLY A 339 9.52 -9.28 10.81
CA GLY A 339 9.17 -10.32 11.76
C GLY A 339 10.33 -11.28 12.08
N GLU A 340 10.03 -12.30 12.87
CA GLU A 340 11.01 -13.30 13.28
C GLU A 340 11.45 -14.19 12.13
N GLY A 341 12.71 -14.61 12.13
CA GLY A 341 13.27 -15.53 11.14
C GLY A 341 13.67 -14.90 9.80
N VAL A 342 13.44 -13.59 9.61
CA VAL A 342 13.94 -12.85 8.45
C VAL A 342 15.22 -12.14 8.79
N SER A 343 16.24 -12.27 7.94
CA SER A 343 17.52 -11.58 8.08
C SER A 343 18.05 -11.07 6.74
N LEU A 344 18.68 -9.89 6.76
CA LEU A 344 19.38 -9.33 5.63
C LEU A 344 20.65 -10.13 5.36
N ILE A 345 20.86 -10.54 4.11
CA ILE A 345 22.11 -11.14 3.66
C ILE A 345 23.03 -9.99 3.23
N HIS A 346 24.00 -9.66 4.10
CA HIS A 346 25.03 -8.69 3.74
C HIS A 346 25.89 -9.28 2.62
N HIS A 347 25.63 -8.88 1.38
CA HIS A 347 26.57 -9.10 0.31
C HIS A 347 27.81 -8.24 0.61
N GLN A 348 28.95 -8.90 0.89
CA GLN A 348 30.22 -8.18 0.92
C GLN A 348 30.32 -7.42 -0.39
N THR A 349 30.27 -6.11 -0.32
CA THR A 349 30.64 -5.22 -1.44
C THR A 349 32.04 -5.65 -1.88
N ARG A 350 32.11 -6.26 -3.06
CA ARG A 350 33.37 -6.60 -3.72
C ARG A 350 34.07 -5.34 -4.20
#